data_ed830e54943929b0aee031bf7a619638
#
_entry.id   ed830e54943929b0aee031bf7a619638
#
_cell.length_a   1.000
_cell.length_b   1.000
_cell.length_c   1.000
_cell.angle_alpha   90.00
_cell.angle_beta   90.00
_cell.angle_gamma   90.00
#
_symmetry.space_group_name_H-M   'P 1'
#
loop_
_entity.id
_entity.type
_entity.pdbx_description
1 polymer ?
#
loop_
_entity_poly.entity_id
_entity_poly.type
_entity_poly.pdbx_seq_one_letter_code
_entity_poly.pdbx_strand_id
1 'polypeptide(L)'
;MEETKAKNTTWLCVTAMFMALNIVLSSFGVPVPGGRLYLNDIIICTAAIILDPTAAFIVGGIGAFIGDFLFYPAPMFVSLVTHGLQAVVISYAAHHTFKKHPLFASILGVSLGAIIMVAGYTLGRAYIYGTPEYAILKLPYQILQATIGAVTSILLCCKFTLPKIFQQILKQ
;
A
#
# COMPACT_ATOMS: atom_id res chain seq x y z
N MET A 1 30.29 3.01 -12.71
CA MET A 1 29.30 4.04 -13.19
C MET A 1 28.13 3.43 -13.95
N GLU A 2 28.33 2.46 -14.85
CA GLU A 2 27.25 1.73 -15.55
C GLU A 2 26.39 0.87 -14.60
N GLU A 3 27.02 0.12 -13.68
CA GLU A 3 26.32 -0.73 -12.72
C GLU A 3 25.39 0.07 -11.79
N THR A 4 25.79 1.28 -11.38
CA THR A 4 24.95 2.18 -10.56
C THR A 4 23.76 2.70 -11.37
N LYS A 5 23.95 2.99 -12.67
CA LYS A 5 22.85 3.40 -13.57
C LYS A 5 21.86 2.26 -13.81
N ALA A 6 22.34 1.03 -14.00
CA ALA A 6 21.48 -0.13 -14.22
C ALA A 6 20.60 -0.39 -12.97
N LYS A 7 21.17 -0.37 -11.76
CA LYS A 7 20.41 -0.52 -10.50
C LYS A 7 19.35 0.56 -10.34
N ASN A 8 19.67 1.81 -10.62
CA ASN A 8 18.71 2.92 -10.54
C ASN A 8 17.57 2.75 -11.56
N THR A 9 17.87 2.30 -12.77
CA THR A 9 16.86 2.07 -13.80
C THR A 9 15.92 0.92 -13.42
N THR A 10 16.45 -0.19 -12.92
CA THR A 10 15.67 -1.34 -12.46
C THR A 10 14.76 -0.96 -11.30
N TRP A 11 15.28 -0.23 -10.31
CA TRP A 11 14.50 0.30 -9.18
C TRP A 11 13.34 1.17 -9.67
N LEU A 12 13.62 2.08 -10.61
CA LEU A 12 12.60 2.97 -11.19
C LEU A 12 11.52 2.17 -11.94
N CYS A 13 11.91 1.20 -12.77
CA CYS A 13 10.98 0.37 -13.53
C CYS A 13 10.07 -0.45 -12.61
N VAL A 14 10.62 -1.08 -11.57
CA VAL A 14 9.85 -1.88 -10.63
C VAL A 14 8.89 -0.99 -9.82
N THR A 15 9.36 0.16 -9.35
CA THR A 15 8.52 1.14 -8.62
C THR A 15 7.38 1.63 -9.52
N ALA A 16 7.66 2.00 -10.76
CA ALA A 16 6.66 2.45 -11.73
C ALA A 16 5.63 1.36 -12.06
N MET A 17 6.07 0.11 -12.18
CA MET A 17 5.18 -1.03 -12.42
C MET A 17 4.20 -1.23 -11.26
N PHE A 18 4.66 -1.25 -10.01
CA PHE A 18 3.79 -1.37 -8.85
C PHE A 18 2.87 -0.15 -8.70
N MET A 19 3.37 1.06 -8.98
CA MET A 19 2.55 2.27 -8.98
C MET A 19 1.44 2.21 -10.02
N ALA A 20 1.74 1.77 -11.24
CA ALA A 20 0.75 1.58 -12.28
C ALA A 20 -0.32 0.55 -11.89
N LEU A 21 0.07 -0.58 -11.30
CA LEU A 21 -0.86 -1.58 -10.78
C LEU A 21 -1.76 -1.01 -9.68
N ASN A 22 -1.21 -0.21 -8.75
CA ASN A 22 -1.99 0.47 -7.73
C ASN A 22 -3.04 1.40 -8.35
N ILE A 23 -2.64 2.23 -9.31
CA ILE A 23 -3.56 3.15 -10.03
C ILE A 23 -4.66 2.38 -10.74
N VAL A 24 -4.31 1.31 -11.47
CA VAL A 24 -5.30 0.47 -12.18
C VAL A 24 -6.28 -0.15 -11.19
N LEU A 25 -5.82 -0.71 -10.07
CA LEU A 25 -6.72 -1.31 -9.09
C LEU A 25 -7.58 -0.26 -8.35
N SER A 26 -7.17 1.00 -8.31
CA SER A 26 -8.00 2.09 -7.79
C SER A 26 -9.23 2.37 -8.68
N SER A 27 -9.23 1.96 -9.94
CA SER A 27 -10.42 2.05 -10.82
C SER A 27 -11.48 0.99 -10.49
N PHE A 28 -11.07 -0.14 -9.88
CA PHE A 28 -11.97 -1.25 -9.55
C PHE A 28 -12.44 -1.16 -8.10
N GLY A 29 -13.56 -0.51 -7.87
CA GLY A 29 -14.19 -0.42 -6.57
C GLY A 29 -15.48 -1.22 -6.49
N VAL A 30 -15.57 -2.18 -5.56
CA VAL A 30 -16.81 -2.92 -5.28
C VAL A 30 -17.75 -2.02 -4.47
N PRO A 31 -18.97 -1.74 -4.92
CA PRO A 31 -19.92 -0.94 -4.17
C PRO A 31 -20.28 -1.59 -2.83
N VAL A 32 -20.19 -0.82 -1.75
CA VAL A 32 -20.55 -1.23 -0.39
C VAL A 32 -21.23 -0.07 0.32
N PRO A 33 -22.00 -0.31 1.39
CA PRO A 33 -22.51 0.76 2.23
C PRO A 33 -21.41 1.72 2.68
N GLY A 34 -21.62 3.01 2.49
CA GLY A 34 -20.61 4.04 2.78
C GLY A 34 -19.51 4.15 1.73
N GLY A 35 -19.72 3.72 0.47
CA GLY A 35 -18.79 3.96 -0.65
C GLY A 35 -18.38 2.74 -1.43
N ARG A 36 -17.08 2.60 -1.70
CA ARG A 36 -16.51 1.47 -2.46
C ARG A 36 -15.39 0.81 -1.68
N LEU A 37 -15.27 -0.50 -1.82
CA LEU A 37 -14.14 -1.30 -1.34
C LEU A 37 -13.17 -1.47 -2.50
N TYR A 38 -11.90 -1.16 -2.28
CA TYR A 38 -10.85 -1.24 -3.29
C TYR A 38 -9.87 -2.38 -2.97
N LEU A 39 -9.25 -2.94 -3.99
CA LEU A 39 -8.26 -4.01 -3.85
C LEU A 39 -6.82 -3.52 -3.97
N ASN A 40 -6.62 -2.22 -4.13
CA ASN A 40 -5.31 -1.60 -4.28
C ASN A 40 -4.40 -1.78 -3.05
N ASP A 41 -4.97 -1.96 -1.85
CA ASP A 41 -4.20 -2.29 -0.63
C ASP A 41 -3.34 -3.54 -0.80
N ILE A 42 -3.76 -4.51 -1.62
CA ILE A 42 -2.98 -5.71 -1.93
C ILE A 42 -1.64 -5.30 -2.57
N ILE A 43 -1.69 -4.40 -3.54
CA ILE A 43 -0.49 -3.93 -4.25
C ILE A 43 0.36 -3.05 -3.34
N ILE A 44 -0.25 -2.14 -2.59
CA ILE A 44 0.45 -1.23 -1.67
C ILE A 44 1.22 -2.04 -0.62
N CYS A 45 0.56 -2.98 0.06
CA CYS A 45 1.20 -3.81 1.08
C CYS A 45 2.26 -4.74 0.48
N THR A 46 2.01 -5.35 -0.69
CA THR A 46 2.98 -6.20 -1.38
C THR A 46 4.23 -5.41 -1.78
N ALA A 47 4.05 -4.25 -2.43
CA ALA A 47 5.15 -3.38 -2.82
C ALA A 47 5.95 -2.92 -1.60
N ALA A 48 5.28 -2.56 -0.50
CA ALA A 48 5.93 -2.10 0.72
C ALA A 48 6.75 -3.20 1.41
N ILE A 49 6.36 -4.47 1.32
CA ILE A 49 7.17 -5.59 1.83
C ILE A 49 8.42 -5.81 0.97
N ILE A 50 8.35 -5.55 -0.34
CA ILE A 50 9.41 -5.85 -1.31
C ILE A 50 10.38 -4.69 -1.48
N LEU A 51 9.87 -3.46 -1.55
CA LEU A 51 10.61 -2.26 -1.90
C LEU A 51 11.04 -1.48 -0.65
N ASP A 52 12.07 -0.65 -0.81
CA ASP A 52 12.52 0.28 0.21
C ASP A 52 11.45 1.34 0.55
N PRO A 53 11.56 2.06 1.70
CA PRO A 53 10.54 3.00 2.13
C PRO A 53 10.24 4.13 1.15
N THR A 54 11.22 4.55 0.34
CA THR A 54 11.03 5.62 -0.64
C THR A 54 10.17 5.13 -1.81
N ALA A 55 10.51 3.98 -2.38
CA ALA A 55 9.72 3.36 -3.44
C ALA A 55 8.31 2.98 -2.93
N ALA A 56 8.20 2.46 -1.70
CA ALA A 56 6.94 2.15 -1.07
C ALA A 56 6.03 3.39 -0.93
N PHE A 57 6.58 4.55 -0.54
CA PHE A 57 5.85 5.81 -0.50
C PHE A 57 5.37 6.24 -1.88
N ILE A 58 6.22 6.12 -2.90
CA ILE A 58 5.84 6.47 -4.28
C ILE A 58 4.68 5.58 -4.75
N VAL A 59 4.77 4.27 -4.53
CA VAL A 59 3.71 3.33 -4.93
C VAL A 59 2.43 3.56 -4.13
N GLY A 60 2.52 3.61 -2.80
CA GLY A 60 1.36 3.73 -1.91
C GLY A 60 0.78 5.14 -1.91
N GLY A 61 1.59 6.15 -1.62
CA GLY A 61 1.13 7.53 -1.48
C GLY A 61 0.82 8.19 -2.81
N ILE A 62 1.83 8.34 -3.68
CA ILE A 62 1.66 9.03 -4.97
C ILE A 62 0.75 8.20 -5.89
N GLY A 63 0.89 6.88 -5.92
CA GLY A 63 0.02 6.02 -6.71
C GLY A 63 -1.44 6.10 -6.31
N ALA A 64 -1.75 6.08 -5.00
CA ALA A 64 -3.13 6.25 -4.51
C ALA A 64 -3.66 7.68 -4.77
N PHE A 65 -2.82 8.70 -4.62
CA PHE A 65 -3.19 10.08 -4.98
C PHE A 65 -3.60 10.20 -6.44
N ILE A 66 -2.80 9.66 -7.37
CA ILE A 66 -3.10 9.69 -8.80
C ILE A 66 -4.34 8.86 -9.11
N GLY A 67 -4.47 7.68 -8.50
CA GLY A 67 -5.64 6.82 -8.67
C GLY A 67 -6.93 7.52 -8.25
N ASP A 68 -6.92 8.15 -7.07
CA ASP A 68 -8.07 8.91 -6.59
C ASP A 68 -8.33 10.16 -7.43
N PHE A 69 -7.28 10.89 -7.82
CA PHE A 69 -7.43 12.05 -8.69
C PHE A 69 -8.15 11.72 -10.00
N LEU A 70 -7.88 10.54 -10.56
CA LEU A 70 -8.48 10.10 -11.83
C LEU A 70 -9.90 9.54 -11.66
N PHE A 71 -10.17 8.80 -10.57
CA PHE A 71 -11.39 7.99 -10.44
C PHE A 71 -12.33 8.46 -9.34
N TYR A 72 -11.82 9.05 -8.26
CA TYR A 72 -12.61 9.55 -7.12
C TYR A 72 -11.85 10.65 -6.35
N PRO A 73 -11.85 11.91 -6.82
CA PRO A 73 -10.95 12.96 -6.31
C PRO A 73 -11.13 13.37 -4.85
N ALA A 74 -12.30 13.09 -4.24
CA ALA A 74 -12.62 13.56 -2.89
C ALA A 74 -11.57 13.19 -1.82
N PRO A 75 -11.07 11.94 -1.70
CA PRO A 75 -10.08 11.56 -0.70
C PRO A 75 -8.63 11.73 -1.14
N MET A 76 -8.31 12.24 -2.34
CA MET A 76 -6.96 12.14 -2.94
C MET A 76 -5.81 12.59 -2.01
N PHE A 77 -5.97 13.67 -1.23
CA PHE A 77 -4.95 14.12 -0.29
C PHE A 77 -4.90 13.25 0.97
N VAL A 78 -6.04 12.74 1.41
CA VAL A 78 -6.10 11.76 2.51
C VAL A 78 -5.41 10.47 2.10
N SER A 79 -5.63 10.02 0.87
CA SER A 79 -4.99 8.83 0.29
C SER A 79 -3.48 8.98 0.18
N LEU A 80 -3.00 10.16 -0.29
CA LEU A 80 -1.56 10.46 -0.32
C LEU A 80 -0.89 10.24 1.04
N VAL A 81 -1.47 10.85 2.07
CA VAL A 81 -0.90 10.79 3.42
C VAL A 81 -1.08 9.41 4.04
N THR A 82 -2.28 8.87 3.98
CA THR A 82 -2.65 7.63 4.66
C THR A 82 -1.93 6.42 4.05
N HIS A 83 -2.03 6.22 2.73
CA HIS A 83 -1.34 5.13 2.05
C HIS A 83 0.16 5.35 1.96
N GLY A 84 0.61 6.59 1.91
CA GLY A 84 2.04 6.92 1.98
C GLY A 84 2.64 6.49 3.32
N LEU A 85 2.03 6.88 4.44
CA LEU A 85 2.47 6.47 5.78
C LEU A 85 2.34 4.96 5.99
N GLN A 86 1.21 4.37 5.57
CA GLN A 86 1.00 2.93 5.60
C GLN A 86 2.16 2.19 4.92
N ALA A 87 2.48 2.56 3.69
CA ALA A 87 3.52 1.90 2.90
C ALA A 87 4.93 2.08 3.51
N VAL A 88 5.26 3.28 3.98
CA VAL A 88 6.54 3.55 4.65
C VAL A 88 6.69 2.71 5.92
N VAL A 89 5.66 2.65 6.76
CA VAL A 89 5.71 1.88 8.02
C VAL A 89 5.84 0.38 7.74
N ILE A 90 5.10 -0.15 6.76
CA ILE A 90 5.22 -1.56 6.34
C ILE A 90 6.64 -1.84 5.86
N SER A 91 7.16 -1.02 4.95
CA SER A 91 8.51 -1.21 4.39
C SER A 91 9.58 -1.09 5.46
N TYR A 92 9.50 -0.09 6.33
CA TYR A 92 10.44 0.07 7.42
C TYR A 92 10.44 -1.14 8.36
N ALA A 93 9.26 -1.62 8.76
CA ALA A 93 9.13 -2.81 9.60
C ALA A 93 9.72 -4.05 8.90
N ALA A 94 9.38 -4.29 7.64
CA ALA A 94 9.82 -5.46 6.88
C ALA A 94 11.35 -5.51 6.69
N HIS A 95 12.01 -4.35 6.51
CA HIS A 95 13.43 -4.30 6.19
C HIS A 95 14.35 -4.02 7.40
N HIS A 96 13.84 -3.36 8.44
CA HIS A 96 14.67 -2.90 9.56
C HIS A 96 14.38 -3.59 10.89
N THR A 97 13.15 -4.19 11.04
CA THR A 97 12.74 -4.84 12.28
C THR A 97 12.89 -6.35 12.14
N PHE A 98 13.31 -7.04 13.19
CA PHE A 98 13.39 -8.51 13.24
C PHE A 98 14.04 -9.17 12.03
N LYS A 99 15.25 -8.74 11.65
CA LYS A 99 16.00 -9.25 10.49
C LYS A 99 16.16 -10.79 10.45
N LYS A 100 16.11 -11.45 11.62
CA LYS A 100 16.16 -12.93 11.73
C LYS A 100 14.81 -13.60 11.43
N HIS A 101 13.70 -12.85 11.47
CA HIS A 101 12.34 -13.38 11.30
C HIS A 101 11.56 -12.49 10.32
N PRO A 102 11.88 -12.52 9.01
CA PRO A 102 11.30 -11.61 8.02
C PRO A 102 9.78 -11.75 7.88
N LEU A 103 9.24 -12.96 8.08
CA LEU A 103 7.79 -13.18 8.09
C LEU A 103 7.12 -12.41 9.24
N PHE A 104 7.68 -12.49 10.44
CA PHE A 104 7.14 -11.78 11.60
C PHE A 104 7.24 -10.26 11.43
N ALA A 105 8.36 -9.77 10.88
CA ALA A 105 8.54 -8.36 10.54
C ALA A 105 7.48 -7.85 9.55
N SER A 106 7.21 -8.64 8.51
CA SER A 106 6.18 -8.31 7.51
C SER A 106 4.77 -8.33 8.11
N ILE A 107 4.43 -9.33 8.94
CA ILE A 107 3.14 -9.40 9.62
C ILE A 107 2.95 -8.19 10.54
N LEU A 108 3.95 -7.85 11.34
CA LEU A 108 3.91 -6.67 12.19
C LEU A 108 3.72 -5.39 11.35
N GLY A 109 4.50 -5.26 10.27
CA GLY A 109 4.42 -4.12 9.36
C GLY A 109 3.03 -3.94 8.77
N VAL A 110 2.45 -4.98 8.17
CA VAL A 110 1.11 -4.87 7.56
C VAL A 110 0.01 -4.66 8.59
N SER A 111 0.16 -5.19 9.81
CA SER A 111 -0.79 -4.94 10.90
C SER A 111 -0.78 -3.47 11.33
N LEU A 112 0.41 -2.88 11.52
CA LEU A 112 0.54 -1.46 11.81
C LEU A 112 0.05 -0.60 10.63
N GLY A 113 0.38 -0.99 9.42
CA GLY A 113 -0.10 -0.33 8.20
C GLY A 113 -1.62 -0.35 8.06
N ALA A 114 -2.26 -1.49 8.40
CA ALA A 114 -3.72 -1.61 8.41
C ALA A 114 -4.38 -0.65 9.42
N ILE A 115 -3.79 -0.51 10.62
CA ILE A 115 -4.27 0.45 11.63
C ILE A 115 -4.16 1.89 11.10
N ILE A 116 -3.03 2.25 10.49
CA ILE A 116 -2.83 3.58 9.91
C ILE A 116 -3.86 3.85 8.81
N MET A 117 -4.08 2.88 7.93
CA MET A 117 -5.04 2.98 6.83
C MET A 117 -6.47 3.16 7.36
N VAL A 118 -6.92 2.32 8.29
CA VAL A 118 -8.27 2.40 8.86
C VAL A 118 -8.47 3.72 9.62
N ALA A 119 -7.52 4.11 10.47
CA ALA A 119 -7.59 5.36 11.24
C ALA A 119 -7.57 6.58 10.32
N GLY A 120 -6.63 6.65 9.36
CA GLY A 120 -6.46 7.80 8.47
C GLY A 120 -7.69 8.05 7.60
N TYR A 121 -8.24 7.00 6.98
CA TYR A 121 -9.46 7.16 6.18
C TYR A 121 -10.70 7.40 7.02
N THR A 122 -10.80 6.85 8.22
CA THR A 122 -11.91 7.14 9.13
C THR A 122 -11.90 8.61 9.55
N LEU A 123 -10.76 9.14 9.95
CA LEU A 123 -10.59 10.55 10.29
C LEU A 123 -10.79 11.46 9.07
N GLY A 124 -10.17 11.10 7.94
CA GLY A 124 -10.33 11.86 6.70
C GLY A 124 -11.79 11.94 6.25
N ARG A 125 -12.52 10.84 6.32
CA ARG A 125 -13.95 10.80 5.97
C ARG A 125 -14.81 11.57 6.96
N ALA A 126 -14.50 11.51 8.25
CA ALA A 126 -15.28 12.20 9.27
C ALA A 126 -15.12 13.72 9.19
N TYR A 127 -13.92 14.24 8.86
CA TYR A 127 -13.60 15.65 9.04
C TYR A 127 -13.13 16.39 7.79
N ILE A 128 -12.76 15.69 6.70
CA ILE A 128 -12.18 16.34 5.51
C ILE A 128 -13.12 16.25 4.31
N TYR A 129 -13.63 15.07 3.96
CA TYR A 129 -14.39 14.88 2.73
C TYR A 129 -15.76 14.19 2.91
N GLY A 130 -16.22 13.98 4.14
CA GLY A 130 -17.51 13.35 4.45
C GLY A 130 -18.05 13.81 5.80
N THR A 131 -18.77 12.93 6.48
CA THR A 131 -19.34 13.16 7.81
C THR A 131 -19.01 12.03 8.78
N PRO A 132 -19.08 12.25 10.12
CA PRO A 132 -18.85 11.20 11.10
C PRO A 132 -19.75 9.98 10.91
N GLU A 133 -21.03 10.17 10.58
CA GLU A 133 -21.99 9.09 10.33
C GLU A 133 -21.56 8.24 9.14
N TYR A 134 -21.10 8.90 8.06
CA TYR A 134 -20.60 8.24 6.88
C TYR A 134 -19.30 7.47 7.15
N ALA A 135 -18.43 8.00 8.02
CA ALA A 135 -17.22 7.31 8.46
C ALA A 135 -17.54 6.02 9.23
N ILE A 136 -18.51 6.08 10.16
CA ILE A 136 -18.96 4.92 10.94
C ILE A 136 -19.58 3.85 10.03
N LEU A 137 -20.44 4.25 9.09
CA LEU A 137 -21.08 3.32 8.15
C LEU A 137 -20.04 2.57 7.30
N LYS A 138 -18.96 3.24 6.89
CA LYS A 138 -17.89 2.65 6.08
C LYS A 138 -16.89 1.82 6.89
N LEU A 139 -16.76 2.04 8.20
CA LEU A 139 -15.71 1.46 9.05
C LEU A 139 -15.57 -0.07 8.93
N PRO A 140 -16.65 -0.89 9.01
CA PRO A 140 -16.50 -2.35 8.87
C PRO A 140 -15.93 -2.77 7.52
N TYR A 141 -16.32 -2.10 6.46
CA TYR A 141 -15.80 -2.37 5.11
C TYR A 141 -14.36 -1.88 4.93
N GLN A 142 -13.98 -0.83 5.66
CA GLN A 142 -12.61 -0.33 5.71
C GLN A 142 -11.67 -1.35 6.39
N ILE A 143 -12.11 -1.92 7.52
CA ILE A 143 -11.40 -2.99 8.22
C ILE A 143 -11.28 -4.23 7.32
N LEU A 144 -12.36 -4.62 6.66
CA LEU A 144 -12.35 -5.73 5.72
C LEU A 144 -11.35 -5.52 4.58
N GLN A 145 -11.34 -4.33 3.97
CA GLN A 145 -10.38 -3.95 2.92
C GLN A 145 -8.93 -4.06 3.41
N ALA A 146 -8.61 -3.46 4.55
CA ALA A 146 -7.29 -3.53 5.16
C ALA A 146 -6.85 -4.96 5.46
N THR A 147 -7.79 -5.80 5.95
CA THR A 147 -7.53 -7.22 6.24
C THR A 147 -7.25 -8.01 4.96
N ILE A 148 -8.04 -7.82 3.91
CA ILE A 148 -7.81 -8.45 2.60
C ILE A 148 -6.43 -8.06 2.07
N GLY A 149 -6.07 -6.78 2.10
CA GLY A 149 -4.77 -6.27 1.67
C GLY A 149 -3.62 -6.92 2.45
N ALA A 150 -3.72 -6.94 3.79
CA ALA A 150 -2.70 -7.50 4.67
C ALA A 150 -2.53 -9.02 4.47
N VAL A 151 -3.60 -9.79 4.50
CA VAL A 151 -3.55 -11.25 4.35
C VAL A 151 -3.04 -11.65 2.98
N THR A 152 -3.57 -11.05 1.92
CA THR A 152 -3.18 -11.38 0.55
C THR A 152 -1.73 -11.03 0.28
N SER A 153 -1.24 -9.88 0.75
CA SER A 153 0.16 -9.47 0.58
C SER A 153 1.14 -10.42 1.31
N ILE A 154 0.80 -10.85 2.52
CA ILE A 154 1.60 -11.86 3.25
C ILE A 154 1.62 -13.19 2.49
N LEU A 155 0.49 -13.67 1.99
CA LEU A 155 0.43 -14.90 1.19
C LEU A 155 1.27 -14.78 -0.08
N LEU A 156 1.18 -13.68 -0.81
CA LEU A 156 1.97 -13.43 -2.01
C LEU A 156 3.48 -13.37 -1.71
N CYS A 157 3.87 -12.68 -0.66
CA CYS A 157 5.28 -12.52 -0.31
C CYS A 157 5.90 -13.79 0.29
N CYS A 158 5.14 -14.56 1.08
CA CYS A 158 5.68 -15.72 1.79
C CYS A 158 5.51 -17.02 1.01
N LYS A 159 4.33 -17.27 0.41
CA LYS A 159 4.04 -18.53 -0.29
C LYS A 159 4.62 -18.53 -1.71
N PHE A 160 4.53 -17.41 -2.43
CA PHE A 160 5.03 -17.31 -3.81
C PHE A 160 6.45 -16.74 -3.89
N THR A 161 7.11 -16.51 -2.78
CA THR A 161 8.53 -16.09 -2.71
C THR A 161 8.83 -14.82 -3.54
N LEU A 162 7.84 -13.97 -3.77
CA LEU A 162 7.99 -12.74 -4.56
C LEU A 162 9.17 -11.88 -4.13
N PRO A 163 9.45 -11.65 -2.82
CA PRO A 163 10.59 -10.85 -2.39
C PRO A 163 11.93 -11.37 -2.92
N LYS A 164 12.11 -12.70 -3.00
CA LYS A 164 13.37 -13.29 -3.53
C LYS A 164 13.52 -13.02 -5.03
N ILE A 165 12.43 -13.13 -5.79
CA ILE A 165 12.43 -12.86 -7.24
C ILE A 165 12.79 -11.40 -7.49
N PHE A 166 12.11 -10.46 -6.80
CA PHE A 166 12.39 -9.03 -6.96
C PHE A 166 13.76 -8.62 -6.45
N GLN A 167 14.26 -9.21 -5.35
CA GLN A 167 15.62 -8.95 -4.89
C GLN A 167 16.68 -9.43 -5.89
N GLN A 168 16.44 -10.50 -6.63
CA GLN A 168 17.34 -10.92 -7.71
C GLN A 168 17.34 -9.92 -8.86
N ILE A 169 16.17 -9.41 -9.22
CA ILE A 169 16.02 -8.39 -10.28
C ILE A 169 16.67 -7.06 -9.86
N LEU A 170 16.46 -6.62 -8.62
CA LEU A 170 17.01 -5.36 -8.10
C LEU A 170 18.52 -5.39 -7.85
N LYS A 171 19.15 -6.58 -7.83
CA LYS A 171 20.60 -6.75 -7.70
C LYS A 171 21.35 -6.79 -9.03
N GLN A 172 20.64 -6.97 -10.13
CA GLN A 172 21.18 -6.88 -11.49
C GLN A 172 21.30 -5.42 -11.92
#